data_25cc86d7a5dff2fc9d6f5b0d3fbb9e73
#
_entry.id   25cc86d7a5dff2fc9d6f5b0d3fbb9e73
#
_cell.length_a   1.000
_cell.length_b   1.000
_cell.length_c   1.000
_cell.angle_alpha   90.00
_cell.angle_beta   90.00
_cell.angle_gamma   90.00
#
_symmetry.space_group_name_H-M   'P 1'
#
loop_
_entity.id
_entity.type
_entity.pdbx_description
1 polymer ?
#
loop_
_entity_poly.entity_id
_entity_poly.type
_entity_poly.pdbx_seq_one_letter_code
_entity_poly.pdbx_strand_id
1 'polypeptide(L)'
;MSRNVLLVASAPAEAKAVRRALEDSGDGPFKVEWVSRCDDACRRLGSQDREAIAAVVVDLVLPDSQGIEAFDTLFRAARQVPILVLGHARAEGVARLAVQRGAQDYLLEERLDGHSLPRALHNMLERSARAESLVLERERAQITLNSIGDAVISTDLAGNITYLNTTAEGMTGWSRAEASGRRLEEVLRIVDGDSREPALNPLAMAIVQNKSVGLSANCVLIRRDGHESAIEDTTAPIHDGSGQMTGAVIVFHDVGVARAMSQRMSYLAQHDFLTQLPNRMLLNDRLTQAIASAHRHKKLLAVLFLDVDHFKHINDSLGHGTGDLVLRSIARRLVTCVRESDTVSRQGGDEFVVLLSEVARAEDAAFTADKVLAAVSRLHLIEHPDLHITVSVGIGVYPADGADAETLLRNADLALLHAKAHGRSNHQFFEPDMRERNALIATRQRRSG
;
A
#
# COMPACT_ATOMS: atom_id res chain seq x y z
N MET A 1 -16.87 41.71 12.59
CA MET A 1 -15.50 42.22 12.78
C MET A 1 -15.36 43.48 11.95
N SER A 2 -14.72 44.53 12.47
CA SER A 2 -14.46 45.75 11.70
C SER A 2 -13.42 45.47 10.60
N ARG A 3 -13.69 45.91 9.37
CA ARG A 3 -12.79 45.75 8.21
C ARG A 3 -11.92 46.98 8.06
N ASN A 4 -10.59 46.84 8.10
CA ASN A 4 -9.67 47.98 7.98
C ASN A 4 -9.48 48.34 6.52
N VAL A 5 -9.76 49.58 6.18
CA VAL A 5 -9.62 50.13 4.84
C VAL A 5 -8.50 51.16 4.85
N LEU A 6 -7.47 50.98 4.03
CA LEU A 6 -6.42 51.97 3.83
C LEU A 6 -6.87 52.96 2.75
N LEU A 7 -7.10 54.17 3.16
CA LEU A 7 -7.41 55.29 2.25
C LEU A 7 -6.12 56.04 1.91
N VAL A 8 -5.85 56.16 0.61
CA VAL A 8 -4.71 56.93 0.07
C VAL A 8 -5.26 58.12 -0.72
N ALA A 9 -5.26 59.28 -0.13
CA ALA A 9 -5.82 60.47 -0.75
C ALA A 9 -5.05 61.72 -0.31
N SER A 10 -4.76 62.62 -1.25
CA SER A 10 -3.96 63.80 -0.99
C SER A 10 -4.68 64.90 -0.20
N ALA A 11 -5.99 65.06 -0.42
CA ALA A 11 -6.78 66.13 0.17
C ALA A 11 -7.46 65.70 1.48
N PRO A 12 -7.28 66.45 2.60
CA PRO A 12 -7.95 66.13 3.86
C PRO A 12 -9.50 66.19 3.76
N ALA A 13 -10.03 67.01 2.85
CA ALA A 13 -11.48 67.11 2.64
C ALA A 13 -12.07 65.83 2.06
N GLU A 14 -11.40 65.23 1.07
CA GLU A 14 -11.75 63.93 0.47
C GLU A 14 -11.64 62.79 1.49
N ALA A 15 -10.54 62.76 2.25
CA ALA A 15 -10.36 61.77 3.30
C ALA A 15 -11.49 61.81 4.33
N LYS A 16 -11.95 63.00 4.70
CA LYS A 16 -13.08 63.19 5.61
C LYS A 16 -14.40 62.74 4.98
N ALA A 17 -14.63 63.02 3.69
CA ALA A 17 -15.83 62.59 2.97
C ALA A 17 -15.90 61.06 2.84
N VAL A 18 -14.81 60.40 2.44
CA VAL A 18 -14.71 58.94 2.37
C VAL A 18 -14.92 58.29 3.74
N ARG A 19 -14.25 58.82 4.78
CA ARG A 19 -14.42 58.31 6.15
C ARG A 19 -15.86 58.38 6.61
N ARG A 20 -16.52 59.55 6.41
CA ARG A 20 -17.93 59.72 6.78
C ARG A 20 -18.85 58.81 6.02
N ALA A 21 -18.64 58.63 4.72
CA ALA A 21 -19.42 57.68 3.89
C ALA A 21 -19.31 56.24 4.35
N LEU A 22 -18.16 55.85 4.89
CA LEU A 22 -17.92 54.49 5.38
C LEU A 22 -18.35 54.23 6.85
N GLU A 23 -18.20 55.25 7.72
CA GLU A 23 -18.58 55.18 9.12
C GLU A 23 -20.10 55.27 9.32
N ASP A 24 -20.80 56.07 8.51
CA ASP A 24 -22.27 56.22 8.56
C ASP A 24 -23.03 55.13 7.79
N SER A 25 -22.33 54.14 7.22
CA SER A 25 -22.95 53.12 6.38
C SER A 25 -23.56 51.96 7.20
N GLY A 26 -24.77 51.51 6.79
CA GLY A 26 -25.41 50.30 7.34
C GLY A 26 -24.80 48.98 6.87
N ASP A 27 -23.85 49.01 5.90
CA ASP A 27 -23.25 47.82 5.27
C ASP A 27 -22.04 47.23 6.05
N GLY A 28 -21.81 47.64 7.31
CA GLY A 28 -20.82 47.09 8.23
C GLY A 28 -19.83 48.11 8.78
N PRO A 29 -19.17 47.84 9.90
CA PRO A 29 -18.19 48.74 10.49
C PRO A 29 -16.89 48.71 9.68
N PHE A 30 -16.62 49.74 8.90
CA PHE A 30 -15.32 49.98 8.30
C PHE A 30 -14.47 50.86 9.23
N LYS A 31 -13.20 50.46 9.44
CA LYS A 31 -12.19 51.32 10.10
C LYS A 31 -11.30 51.90 9.04
N VAL A 32 -11.26 53.20 8.91
CA VAL A 32 -10.49 53.88 7.86
C VAL A 32 -9.19 54.41 8.42
N GLU A 33 -8.08 53.89 7.90
CA GLU A 33 -6.74 54.42 8.11
C GLU A 33 -6.36 55.29 6.92
N TRP A 34 -6.02 56.57 7.13
CA TRP A 34 -5.73 57.51 6.08
C TRP A 34 -4.26 57.86 6.00
N VAL A 35 -3.72 57.81 4.78
CA VAL A 35 -2.38 58.27 4.41
C VAL A 35 -2.46 59.21 3.20
N SER A 36 -1.58 60.21 3.14
CA SER A 36 -1.62 61.21 2.07
C SER A 36 -0.62 60.99 0.95
N ARG A 37 0.25 59.99 1.04
CA ARG A 37 1.35 59.72 0.12
C ARG A 37 1.37 58.24 -0.28
N CYS A 38 1.78 57.99 -1.50
CA CYS A 38 1.97 56.62 -2.01
C CYS A 38 3.03 55.83 -1.23
N ASP A 39 4.16 56.50 -0.89
CA ASP A 39 5.24 55.88 -0.11
C ASP A 39 4.79 55.42 1.29
N ASP A 40 3.92 56.22 1.95
CA ASP A 40 3.37 55.86 3.27
C ASP A 40 2.44 54.66 3.18
N ALA A 41 1.62 54.61 2.12
CA ALA A 41 0.76 53.49 1.86
C ALA A 41 1.57 52.20 1.59
N CYS A 42 2.62 52.30 0.77
CA CYS A 42 3.51 51.17 0.49
C CYS A 42 4.18 50.63 1.77
N ARG A 43 4.66 51.54 2.65
CA ARG A 43 5.24 51.12 3.96
C ARG A 43 4.22 50.46 4.84
N ARG A 44 2.99 50.96 4.89
CA ARG A 44 1.90 50.39 5.67
C ARG A 44 1.48 49.01 5.18
N LEU A 45 1.38 48.82 3.86
CA LEU A 45 1.07 47.54 3.22
C LEU A 45 2.18 46.49 3.40
N GLY A 46 3.44 46.94 3.50
CA GLY A 46 4.60 46.06 3.76
C GLY A 46 4.81 45.72 5.21
N SER A 47 4.14 46.38 6.18
CA SER A 47 4.28 46.14 7.61
C SER A 47 3.57 44.85 8.02
N GLN A 48 4.19 44.09 8.95
CA GLN A 48 3.58 42.88 9.54
C GLN A 48 2.63 43.20 10.71
N ASP A 49 2.03 44.40 10.72
CA ASP A 49 1.23 44.85 11.85
C ASP A 49 -0.08 44.01 11.98
N ARG A 50 -0.52 43.79 13.23
CA ARG A 50 -1.62 42.88 13.59
C ARG A 50 -2.99 43.26 12.98
N GLU A 51 -3.18 44.46 12.50
CA GLU A 51 -4.42 44.88 11.83
C GLU A 51 -4.23 44.76 10.31
N ALA A 52 -4.58 43.62 9.73
CA ALA A 52 -4.52 43.41 8.30
C ALA A 52 -5.45 44.39 7.56
N ILE A 53 -4.93 45.06 6.52
CA ILE A 53 -5.70 45.89 5.62
C ILE A 53 -6.57 44.98 4.73
N ALA A 54 -7.88 45.16 4.78
CA ALA A 54 -8.85 44.39 3.99
C ALA A 54 -9.05 44.95 2.58
N ALA A 55 -8.90 46.25 2.40
CA ALA A 55 -9.02 46.91 1.10
C ALA A 55 -8.19 48.20 1.07
N VAL A 56 -7.78 48.61 -0.14
CA VAL A 56 -7.19 49.93 -0.40
C VAL A 56 -8.17 50.74 -1.21
N VAL A 57 -8.40 51.97 -0.81
CA VAL A 57 -9.11 53.00 -1.61
C VAL A 57 -8.11 54.08 -1.96
N VAL A 58 -7.89 54.30 -3.22
CA VAL A 58 -6.83 55.21 -3.67
C VAL A 58 -7.34 56.28 -4.65
N ASP A 59 -7.03 57.52 -4.36
CA ASP A 59 -7.04 58.59 -5.36
C ASP A 59 -5.71 58.57 -6.16
N LEU A 60 -5.81 58.66 -7.46
CA LEU A 60 -4.63 58.59 -8.35
C LEU A 60 -3.86 59.90 -8.48
N VAL A 61 -4.27 60.96 -7.75
CA VAL A 61 -3.58 62.25 -7.72
C VAL A 61 -2.93 62.45 -6.36
N LEU A 62 -1.72 61.89 -6.18
CA LEU A 62 -0.95 61.95 -4.95
C LEU A 62 0.24 62.91 -5.07
N PRO A 63 0.75 63.48 -3.96
CA PRO A 63 1.87 64.45 -4.01
C PRO A 63 3.18 63.85 -4.52
N ASP A 64 3.38 62.55 -4.36
CA ASP A 64 4.60 61.82 -4.66
C ASP A 64 4.45 60.82 -5.85
N SER A 65 3.23 60.62 -6.36
CA SER A 65 2.97 59.76 -7.51
C SER A 65 1.62 60.09 -8.16
N GLN A 66 1.51 60.03 -9.49
CA GLN A 66 0.30 60.45 -10.19
C GLN A 66 -0.17 59.43 -11.23
N GLY A 67 -1.48 59.38 -11.45
CA GLY A 67 -2.09 58.57 -12.50
C GLY A 67 -1.83 57.09 -12.33
N ILE A 68 -1.56 56.42 -13.45
CA ILE A 68 -1.39 54.97 -13.50
C ILE A 68 -0.13 54.48 -12.76
N GLU A 69 0.90 55.32 -12.63
CA GLU A 69 2.13 55.00 -11.89
C GLU A 69 1.86 54.83 -10.39
N ALA A 70 1.00 55.67 -9.83
CA ALA A 70 0.55 55.56 -8.44
C ALA A 70 -0.16 54.22 -8.21
N PHE A 71 -1.07 53.83 -9.13
CA PHE A 71 -1.72 52.54 -9.09
C PHE A 71 -0.73 51.39 -9.20
N ASP A 72 0.15 51.37 -10.21
CA ASP A 72 1.12 50.27 -10.42
C ASP A 72 2.05 50.08 -9.21
N THR A 73 2.40 51.17 -8.53
CA THR A 73 3.25 51.12 -7.32
C THR A 73 2.50 50.49 -6.13
N LEU A 74 1.27 50.94 -5.89
CA LEU A 74 0.42 50.40 -4.83
C LEU A 74 0.00 48.95 -5.11
N PHE A 75 -0.31 48.62 -6.38
CA PHE A 75 -0.69 47.26 -6.75
C PHE A 75 0.42 46.22 -6.48
N ARG A 76 1.68 46.59 -6.75
CA ARG A 76 2.84 45.77 -6.40
C ARG A 76 3.04 45.60 -4.88
N ALA A 77 2.77 46.68 -4.10
CA ALA A 77 2.89 46.65 -2.65
C ALA A 77 1.72 45.95 -1.95
N ALA A 78 0.51 46.08 -2.51
CA ALA A 78 -0.72 45.51 -1.95
C ALA A 78 -0.81 43.97 -2.08
N ARG A 79 -0.01 43.34 -2.95
CA ARG A 79 -0.03 41.90 -3.24
C ARG A 79 -1.44 41.39 -3.57
N GLN A 80 -2.17 40.85 -2.57
CA GLN A 80 -3.50 40.28 -2.72
C GLN A 80 -4.62 41.16 -2.16
N VAL A 81 -4.28 42.34 -1.59
CA VAL A 81 -5.29 43.25 -1.05
C VAL A 81 -6.02 43.98 -2.21
N PRO A 82 -7.37 43.87 -2.28
CA PRO A 82 -8.13 44.51 -3.35
C PRO A 82 -8.06 46.03 -3.31
N ILE A 83 -7.94 46.62 -4.50
CA ILE A 83 -7.81 48.07 -4.66
C ILE A 83 -9.04 48.64 -5.39
N LEU A 84 -9.69 49.62 -4.76
CA LEU A 84 -10.72 50.46 -5.37
C LEU A 84 -10.10 51.84 -5.72
N VAL A 85 -10.23 52.25 -6.96
CA VAL A 85 -9.71 53.53 -7.45
C VAL A 85 -10.78 54.58 -7.33
N LEU A 86 -10.43 55.73 -6.74
CA LEU A 86 -11.22 56.96 -6.83
C LEU A 86 -10.73 57.79 -8.02
N GLY A 87 -11.66 58.34 -8.78
CA GLY A 87 -11.30 59.12 -9.96
C GLY A 87 -12.25 60.28 -10.16
N HIS A 88 -11.72 61.40 -10.63
CA HIS A 88 -12.53 62.53 -11.13
C HIS A 88 -13.07 62.21 -12.53
N ALA A 89 -14.21 62.78 -12.90
CA ALA A 89 -14.81 62.59 -14.24
C ALA A 89 -13.83 62.95 -15.37
N ARG A 90 -12.90 63.90 -15.17
CA ARG A 90 -11.86 64.25 -16.12
C ARG A 90 -10.74 63.22 -16.29
N ALA A 91 -10.57 62.30 -15.31
CA ALA A 91 -9.54 61.28 -15.28
C ALA A 91 -10.12 59.87 -15.42
N GLU A 92 -11.37 59.68 -15.85
CA GLU A 92 -12.05 58.38 -15.99
C GLU A 92 -11.24 57.42 -16.86
N GLY A 93 -10.54 57.89 -17.88
CA GLY A 93 -9.67 57.04 -18.71
C GLY A 93 -8.54 56.38 -17.94
N VAL A 94 -7.95 57.07 -16.95
CA VAL A 94 -6.88 56.49 -16.10
C VAL A 94 -7.46 55.49 -15.10
N ALA A 95 -8.62 55.80 -14.52
CA ALA A 95 -9.31 54.86 -13.61
C ALA A 95 -9.70 53.58 -14.34
N ARG A 96 -10.21 53.65 -15.56
CA ARG A 96 -10.53 52.51 -16.42
C ARG A 96 -9.28 51.69 -16.76
N LEU A 97 -8.15 52.36 -17.05
CA LEU A 97 -6.88 51.70 -17.28
C LEU A 97 -6.36 50.96 -16.02
N ALA A 98 -6.57 51.51 -14.82
CA ALA A 98 -6.23 50.86 -13.58
C ALA A 98 -7.02 49.57 -13.39
N VAL A 99 -8.31 49.52 -13.75
CA VAL A 99 -9.12 48.27 -13.72
C VAL A 99 -8.57 47.23 -14.70
N GLN A 100 -8.17 47.63 -15.91
CA GLN A 100 -7.53 46.71 -16.86
C GLN A 100 -6.20 46.13 -16.35
N ARG A 101 -5.51 46.86 -15.46
CA ARG A 101 -4.25 46.42 -14.81
C ARG A 101 -4.42 45.72 -13.47
N GLY A 102 -5.66 45.49 -13.01
CA GLY A 102 -5.92 44.67 -11.85
C GLY A 102 -6.61 45.36 -10.67
N ALA A 103 -7.01 46.63 -10.79
CA ALA A 103 -7.93 47.22 -9.83
C ALA A 103 -9.28 46.51 -9.92
N GLN A 104 -9.89 46.24 -8.78
CA GLN A 104 -11.17 45.53 -8.72
C GLN A 104 -12.35 46.36 -9.22
N ASP A 105 -12.30 47.66 -9.02
CA ASP A 105 -13.31 48.58 -9.52
C ASP A 105 -12.81 50.04 -9.44
N TYR A 106 -13.57 50.98 -9.98
CA TYR A 106 -13.34 52.39 -9.78
C TYR A 106 -14.66 53.13 -9.46
N LEU A 107 -14.58 54.22 -8.71
CA LEU A 107 -15.71 55.04 -8.36
C LEU A 107 -15.36 56.53 -8.65
N LEU A 108 -16.30 57.24 -9.30
CA LEU A 108 -16.15 58.67 -9.55
C LEU A 108 -16.46 59.45 -8.26
N GLU A 109 -15.65 60.47 -7.99
CA GLU A 109 -15.82 61.28 -6.77
C GLU A 109 -17.18 61.97 -6.68
N GLU A 110 -17.75 62.37 -7.82
CA GLU A 110 -19.08 62.93 -7.88
C GLU A 110 -20.19 61.96 -7.40
N ARG A 111 -19.86 60.67 -7.24
CA ARG A 111 -20.73 59.62 -6.74
C ARG A 111 -20.29 59.09 -5.37
N LEU A 112 -19.44 59.81 -4.65
CA LEU A 112 -19.07 59.49 -3.29
C LEU A 112 -20.20 59.85 -2.32
N ASP A 113 -21.22 59.02 -2.28
CA ASP A 113 -22.30 59.10 -1.30
C ASP A 113 -22.23 57.96 -0.28
N GLY A 114 -23.04 58.04 0.78
CA GLY A 114 -23.10 57.03 1.85
C GLY A 114 -23.64 55.65 1.42
N HIS A 115 -24.01 55.48 0.13
CA HIS A 115 -24.49 54.22 -0.42
C HIS A 115 -23.54 53.59 -1.45
N SER A 116 -23.01 54.43 -2.35
CA SER A 116 -22.22 53.95 -3.51
C SER A 116 -20.86 53.37 -3.09
N LEU A 117 -20.13 54.08 -2.25
CA LEU A 117 -18.78 53.65 -1.79
C LEU A 117 -18.83 52.42 -0.89
N PRO A 118 -19.68 52.35 0.16
CA PRO A 118 -19.78 51.17 1.00
C PRO A 118 -20.19 49.95 0.20
N ARG A 119 -21.15 50.08 -0.71
CA ARG A 119 -21.61 49.00 -1.59
C ARG A 119 -20.54 48.51 -2.54
N ALA A 120 -19.76 49.43 -3.14
CA ALA A 120 -18.64 49.08 -4.02
C ALA A 120 -17.58 48.29 -3.25
N LEU A 121 -17.19 48.75 -2.05
CA LEU A 121 -16.26 48.05 -1.18
C LEU A 121 -16.76 46.68 -0.73
N HIS A 122 -18.04 46.59 -0.34
CA HIS A 122 -18.66 45.33 0.07
C HIS A 122 -18.60 44.30 -1.07
N ASN A 123 -19.08 44.69 -2.27
CA ASN A 123 -19.06 43.81 -3.44
C ASN A 123 -17.65 43.37 -3.84
N MET A 124 -16.68 44.30 -3.76
CA MET A 124 -15.28 44.00 -4.03
C MET A 124 -14.71 42.98 -3.05
N LEU A 125 -14.92 43.15 -1.76
CA LEU A 125 -14.46 42.27 -0.71
C LEU A 125 -15.11 40.87 -0.81
N GLU A 126 -16.40 40.80 -1.14
CA GLU A 126 -17.08 39.53 -1.37
C GLU A 126 -16.52 38.79 -2.59
N ARG A 127 -16.28 39.48 -3.71
CA ARG A 127 -15.69 38.85 -4.90
C ARG A 127 -14.28 38.32 -4.60
N SER A 128 -13.47 39.12 -3.90
CA SER A 128 -12.12 38.70 -3.49
C SER A 128 -12.15 37.48 -2.58
N ALA A 129 -12.99 37.47 -1.56
CA ALA A 129 -13.15 36.34 -0.63
C ALA A 129 -13.65 35.06 -1.33
N ARG A 130 -14.59 35.17 -2.28
CA ARG A 130 -15.03 34.03 -3.09
C ARG A 130 -13.92 33.46 -3.97
N ALA A 131 -13.15 34.35 -4.64
CA ALA A 131 -12.04 33.89 -5.45
C ALA A 131 -10.96 33.18 -4.63
N GLU A 132 -10.63 33.72 -3.46
CA GLU A 132 -9.67 33.12 -2.53
C GLU A 132 -10.19 31.76 -1.98
N SER A 133 -11.47 31.68 -1.62
CA SER A 133 -12.10 30.43 -1.17
C SER A 133 -12.01 29.33 -2.22
N LEU A 134 -12.29 29.65 -3.49
CA LEU A 134 -12.19 28.69 -4.61
C LEU A 134 -10.75 28.19 -4.83
N VAL A 135 -9.76 29.07 -4.69
CA VAL A 135 -8.35 28.70 -4.79
C VAL A 135 -7.97 27.76 -3.65
N LEU A 136 -8.34 28.11 -2.41
CA LEU A 136 -8.07 27.28 -1.23
C LEU A 136 -8.78 25.92 -1.29
N GLU A 137 -10.02 25.87 -1.76
CA GLU A 137 -10.75 24.59 -1.94
C GLU A 137 -10.07 23.71 -2.97
N ARG A 138 -9.63 24.29 -4.09
CA ARG A 138 -8.88 23.57 -5.12
C ARG A 138 -7.55 23.05 -4.61
N GLU A 139 -6.79 23.87 -3.87
CA GLU A 139 -5.53 23.46 -3.26
C GLU A 139 -5.74 22.34 -2.22
N ARG A 140 -6.76 22.47 -1.37
CA ARG A 140 -7.10 21.41 -0.40
C ARG A 140 -7.45 20.10 -1.08
N ALA A 141 -8.26 20.13 -2.13
CA ALA A 141 -8.60 18.93 -2.90
C ALA A 141 -7.33 18.29 -3.52
N GLN A 142 -6.42 19.11 -4.08
CA GLN A 142 -5.15 18.61 -4.61
C GLN A 142 -4.25 18.02 -3.55
N ILE A 143 -4.10 18.69 -2.39
CA ILE A 143 -3.29 18.19 -1.27
C ILE A 143 -3.88 16.85 -0.77
N THR A 144 -5.20 16.77 -0.65
CA THR A 144 -5.88 15.53 -0.23
C THR A 144 -5.58 14.38 -1.20
N LEU A 145 -5.73 14.60 -2.51
CA LEU A 145 -5.44 13.59 -3.53
C LEU A 145 -3.95 13.19 -3.57
N ASN A 146 -3.04 14.12 -3.32
CA ASN A 146 -1.60 13.84 -3.29
C ASN A 146 -1.13 13.19 -1.98
N SER A 147 -1.89 13.32 -0.89
CA SER A 147 -1.58 12.66 0.40
C SER A 147 -2.10 11.23 0.48
N ILE A 148 -2.93 10.79 -0.47
CA ILE A 148 -3.31 9.40 -0.63
C ILE A 148 -2.09 8.63 -1.17
N GLY A 149 -1.69 7.55 -0.47
CA GLY A 149 -0.58 6.69 -0.89
C GLY A 149 -0.84 5.93 -2.19
N ASP A 150 -2.10 5.88 -2.64
CA ASP A 150 -2.51 5.23 -3.87
C ASP A 150 -2.34 6.17 -5.08
N ALA A 151 -2.05 5.58 -6.22
CA ALA A 151 -2.02 6.27 -7.49
C ALA A 151 -3.44 6.56 -7.98
N VAL A 152 -3.70 7.81 -8.40
CA VAL A 152 -5.00 8.26 -8.89
C VAL A 152 -4.83 8.86 -10.28
N ILE A 153 -5.60 8.35 -11.25
CA ILE A 153 -5.71 8.89 -12.60
C ILE A 153 -7.18 9.15 -12.89
N SER A 154 -7.53 10.31 -13.43
CA SER A 154 -8.86 10.57 -13.98
C SER A 154 -8.83 10.82 -15.47
N THR A 155 -9.90 10.45 -16.13
CA THR A 155 -10.07 10.61 -17.59
C THR A 155 -11.38 11.30 -17.93
N ASP A 156 -11.48 11.79 -19.15
CA ASP A 156 -12.75 12.13 -19.78
C ASP A 156 -13.44 10.86 -20.33
N LEU A 157 -14.64 11.04 -20.94
CA LEU A 157 -15.39 9.93 -21.55
C LEU A 157 -14.70 9.31 -22.78
N ALA A 158 -13.79 10.04 -23.42
CA ALA A 158 -13.01 9.53 -24.53
C ALA A 158 -11.77 8.74 -24.07
N GLY A 159 -11.50 8.70 -22.76
CA GLY A 159 -10.34 8.01 -22.18
C GLY A 159 -9.06 8.87 -22.21
N ASN A 160 -9.16 10.18 -22.42
CA ASN A 160 -8.02 11.05 -22.31
C ASN A 160 -7.81 11.43 -20.84
N ILE A 161 -6.58 11.42 -20.41
CA ILE A 161 -6.20 11.73 -19.03
C ILE A 161 -6.44 13.21 -18.73
N THR A 162 -7.17 13.48 -17.66
CA THR A 162 -7.45 14.83 -17.16
C THR A 162 -6.68 15.17 -15.89
N TYR A 163 -6.26 14.16 -15.13
CA TYR A 163 -5.51 14.34 -13.89
C TYR A 163 -4.65 13.11 -13.54
N LEU A 164 -3.48 13.36 -12.96
CA LEU A 164 -2.65 12.40 -12.23
C LEU A 164 -2.24 13.00 -10.88
N ASN A 165 -2.23 12.19 -9.81
CA ASN A 165 -1.58 12.58 -8.56
C ASN A 165 -0.07 12.21 -8.59
N THR A 166 0.68 12.69 -7.60
CA THR A 166 2.13 12.45 -7.50
C THR A 166 2.50 10.96 -7.43
N THR A 167 1.67 10.14 -6.74
CA THR A 167 1.88 8.70 -6.68
C THR A 167 1.75 8.05 -8.06
N ALA A 168 0.73 8.45 -8.84
CA ALA A 168 0.56 7.95 -10.21
C ALA A 168 1.72 8.37 -11.14
N GLU A 169 2.27 9.59 -10.99
CA GLU A 169 3.47 10.01 -11.72
C GLU A 169 4.65 9.09 -11.40
N GLY A 170 4.87 8.79 -10.12
CA GLY A 170 5.94 7.88 -9.67
C GLY A 170 5.78 6.47 -10.21
N MET A 171 4.57 5.91 -10.17
CA MET A 171 4.29 4.54 -10.59
C MET A 171 4.27 4.35 -12.11
N THR A 172 3.76 5.33 -12.87
CA THR A 172 3.71 5.24 -14.35
C THR A 172 5.00 5.72 -15.03
N GLY A 173 5.76 6.59 -14.35
CA GLY A 173 6.94 7.25 -14.93
C GLY A 173 6.61 8.39 -15.91
N TRP A 174 5.37 8.89 -15.88
CA TRP A 174 4.92 10.04 -16.66
C TRP A 174 4.62 11.20 -15.74
N SER A 175 5.13 12.37 -16.06
CA SER A 175 4.69 13.58 -15.36
C SER A 175 3.26 13.94 -15.76
N ARG A 176 2.54 14.63 -14.86
CA ARG A 176 1.19 15.10 -15.11
C ARG A 176 1.11 15.98 -16.38
N ALA A 177 2.11 16.82 -16.61
CA ALA A 177 2.16 17.70 -17.78
C ALA A 177 2.28 16.91 -19.09
N GLU A 178 3.07 15.82 -19.09
CA GLU A 178 3.24 14.96 -20.27
C GLU A 178 2.04 14.03 -20.51
N ALA A 179 1.40 13.57 -19.44
CA ALA A 179 0.30 12.61 -19.51
C ALA A 179 -1.05 13.27 -19.82
N SER A 180 -1.23 14.54 -19.45
CA SER A 180 -2.50 15.25 -19.65
C SER A 180 -2.89 15.33 -21.13
N GLY A 181 -4.14 14.90 -21.43
CA GLY A 181 -4.68 14.83 -22.79
C GLY A 181 -4.26 13.60 -23.59
N ARG A 182 -3.37 12.73 -23.08
CA ARG A 182 -3.04 11.45 -23.72
C ARG A 182 -4.08 10.38 -23.42
N ARG A 183 -4.13 9.38 -24.26
CA ARG A 183 -4.95 8.20 -24.02
C ARG A 183 -4.44 7.42 -22.82
N LEU A 184 -5.36 6.91 -21.98
CA LEU A 184 -5.04 6.14 -20.80
C LEU A 184 -4.09 4.96 -21.10
N GLU A 185 -4.34 4.24 -22.18
CA GLU A 185 -3.57 3.05 -22.56
C GLU A 185 -2.10 3.33 -22.93
N GLU A 186 -1.78 4.57 -23.28
CA GLU A 186 -0.39 5.00 -23.53
C GLU A 186 0.40 5.15 -22.24
N VAL A 187 -0.25 5.61 -21.19
CA VAL A 187 0.35 5.98 -19.90
C VAL A 187 0.24 4.86 -18.88
N LEU A 188 -0.91 4.19 -18.81
CA LEU A 188 -1.20 3.10 -17.88
C LEU A 188 -1.14 1.77 -18.63
N ARG A 189 0.06 1.18 -18.74
CA ARG A 189 0.29 -0.09 -19.40
C ARG A 189 0.19 -1.23 -18.41
N ILE A 190 -0.92 -1.96 -18.43
CA ILE A 190 -1.18 -3.08 -17.53
C ILE A 190 -1.22 -4.38 -18.35
N VAL A 191 -0.57 -5.41 -17.84
CA VAL A 191 -0.58 -6.77 -18.41
C VAL A 191 -0.99 -7.77 -17.34
N ASP A 192 -1.51 -8.90 -17.76
CA ASP A 192 -1.68 -10.07 -16.89
C ASP A 192 -0.31 -10.65 -16.52
N GLY A 193 -0.10 -10.96 -15.23
CA GLY A 193 1.21 -11.40 -14.73
C GLY A 193 1.66 -12.75 -15.25
N ASP A 194 0.73 -13.65 -15.61
CA ASP A 194 1.05 -15.00 -16.06
C ASP A 194 1.14 -15.07 -17.59
N SER A 195 0.09 -14.61 -18.29
CA SER A 195 0.01 -14.69 -19.76
C SER A 195 0.78 -13.58 -20.48
N ARG A 196 1.08 -12.46 -19.77
CA ARG A 196 1.70 -11.25 -20.32
C ARG A 196 0.86 -10.55 -21.41
N GLU A 197 -0.38 -10.97 -21.58
CA GLU A 197 -1.31 -10.29 -22.47
C GLU A 197 -1.77 -8.95 -21.86
N PRO A 198 -2.10 -7.94 -22.70
CA PRO A 198 -2.66 -6.70 -22.20
C PRO A 198 -3.94 -6.95 -21.37
N ALA A 199 -4.01 -6.36 -20.19
CA ALA A 199 -5.21 -6.45 -19.35
C ALA A 199 -6.40 -5.78 -20.05
N LEU A 200 -7.61 -6.27 -19.76
CA LEU A 200 -8.85 -5.63 -20.24
C LEU A 200 -8.88 -4.19 -19.76
N ASN A 201 -9.30 -3.27 -20.64
CA ASN A 201 -9.39 -1.86 -20.30
C ASN A 201 -10.50 -1.63 -19.25
N PRO A 202 -10.14 -1.33 -17.97
CA PRO A 202 -11.13 -1.17 -16.89
C PRO A 202 -12.02 0.05 -17.10
N LEU A 203 -11.51 1.07 -17.81
CA LEU A 203 -12.24 2.29 -18.14
C LEU A 203 -13.47 1.98 -19.01
N ALA A 204 -13.28 1.20 -20.08
CA ALA A 204 -14.38 0.83 -20.98
C ALA A 204 -15.47 0.05 -20.23
N MET A 205 -15.06 -0.84 -19.32
CA MET A 205 -15.99 -1.61 -18.49
C MET A 205 -16.76 -0.71 -17.50
N ALA A 206 -16.08 0.21 -16.80
CA ALA A 206 -16.69 1.14 -15.84
C ALA A 206 -17.70 2.06 -16.53
N ILE A 207 -17.36 2.58 -17.72
CA ILE A 207 -18.24 3.45 -18.50
C ILE A 207 -19.48 2.68 -18.98
N VAL A 208 -19.31 1.50 -19.57
CA VAL A 208 -20.42 0.71 -20.11
C VAL A 208 -21.37 0.21 -19.01
N GLN A 209 -20.83 -0.24 -17.89
CA GLN A 209 -21.62 -0.79 -16.79
C GLN A 209 -22.15 0.27 -15.84
N ASN A 210 -21.64 1.50 -15.89
CA ASN A 210 -21.89 2.58 -14.95
C ASN A 210 -21.73 2.13 -13.49
N LYS A 211 -20.69 1.35 -13.21
CA LYS A 211 -20.36 0.79 -11.89
C LYS A 211 -18.84 0.75 -11.70
N SER A 212 -18.44 0.70 -10.44
CA SER A 212 -17.03 0.43 -10.11
C SER A 212 -16.66 -0.99 -10.54
N VAL A 213 -15.51 -1.11 -11.19
CA VAL A 213 -14.92 -2.38 -11.63
C VAL A 213 -13.46 -2.41 -11.21
N GLY A 214 -12.94 -3.62 -10.92
CA GLY A 214 -11.51 -3.86 -10.69
C GLY A 214 -10.98 -4.81 -11.74
N LEU A 215 -9.67 -4.79 -11.99
CA LEU A 215 -8.99 -5.77 -12.81
C LEU A 215 -8.84 -7.11 -12.08
N SER A 216 -8.42 -8.13 -12.82
CA SER A 216 -8.09 -9.44 -12.24
C SER A 216 -6.93 -9.34 -11.25
N ALA A 217 -6.90 -10.29 -10.29
CA ALA A 217 -5.98 -10.26 -9.15
C ALA A 217 -4.47 -10.40 -9.46
N ASN A 218 -4.06 -10.54 -10.73
CA ASN A 218 -2.66 -10.76 -11.12
C ASN A 218 -2.18 -9.76 -12.16
N CYS A 219 -2.49 -8.47 -11.96
CA CYS A 219 -2.08 -7.43 -12.88
C CYS A 219 -0.70 -6.87 -12.55
N VAL A 220 0.07 -6.57 -13.60
CA VAL A 220 1.39 -5.95 -13.55
C VAL A 220 1.37 -4.66 -14.35
N LEU A 221 1.70 -3.56 -13.69
CA LEU A 221 1.95 -2.26 -14.32
C LEU A 221 3.36 -2.23 -14.89
N ILE A 222 3.47 -1.85 -16.16
CA ILE A 222 4.76 -1.62 -16.81
C ILE A 222 4.98 -0.12 -16.89
N ARG A 223 5.89 0.38 -16.07
CA ARG A 223 6.33 1.77 -16.04
C ARG A 223 7.02 2.14 -17.36
N ARG A 224 7.08 3.45 -17.68
CA ARG A 224 7.69 3.97 -18.92
C ARG A 224 9.15 3.53 -19.13
N ASP A 225 9.93 3.34 -18.07
CA ASP A 225 11.31 2.87 -18.10
C ASP A 225 11.43 1.33 -18.15
N GLY A 226 10.32 0.59 -18.17
CA GLY A 226 10.26 -0.85 -18.19
C GLY A 226 10.23 -1.51 -16.81
N HIS A 227 10.27 -0.75 -15.70
CA HIS A 227 10.10 -1.31 -14.37
C HIS A 227 8.68 -1.89 -14.20
N GLU A 228 8.58 -3.04 -13.54
CA GLU A 228 7.34 -3.76 -13.33
C GLU A 228 6.92 -3.72 -11.86
N SER A 229 5.65 -3.43 -11.61
CA SER A 229 5.04 -3.46 -10.29
C SER A 229 3.75 -4.26 -10.31
N ALA A 230 3.60 -5.20 -9.37
CA ALA A 230 2.30 -5.86 -9.16
C ALA A 230 1.31 -4.86 -8.57
N ILE A 231 0.16 -4.69 -9.22
CA ILE A 231 -0.85 -3.72 -8.79
C ILE A 231 -2.21 -4.36 -8.57
N GLU A 232 -2.99 -3.71 -7.71
CA GLU A 232 -4.44 -3.84 -7.65
C GLU A 232 -5.06 -2.49 -7.97
N ASP A 233 -6.18 -2.48 -8.70
CA ASP A 233 -6.86 -1.26 -9.10
C ASP A 233 -8.37 -1.33 -8.88
N THR A 234 -8.96 -0.16 -8.86
CA THR A 234 -10.40 0.04 -8.91
C THR A 234 -10.69 1.23 -9.81
N THR A 235 -11.55 1.03 -10.80
CA THR A 235 -12.01 2.07 -11.72
C THR A 235 -13.48 2.37 -11.46
N ALA A 236 -13.81 3.64 -11.26
CA ALA A 236 -15.16 4.11 -10.99
C ALA A 236 -15.58 5.24 -11.93
N PRO A 237 -16.85 5.30 -12.36
CA PRO A 237 -17.35 6.41 -13.17
C PRO A 237 -17.44 7.70 -12.35
N ILE A 238 -17.16 8.84 -12.99
CA ILE A 238 -17.32 10.19 -12.43
C ILE A 238 -18.61 10.80 -12.99
N HIS A 239 -19.45 11.32 -12.10
CA HIS A 239 -20.68 12.02 -12.46
C HIS A 239 -20.61 13.49 -12.04
N ASP A 240 -21.20 14.37 -12.83
CA ASP A 240 -21.40 15.77 -12.46
C ASP A 240 -22.57 15.96 -11.49
N GLY A 241 -22.81 17.23 -11.09
CA GLY A 241 -23.89 17.59 -10.17
C GLY A 241 -25.31 17.34 -10.73
N SER A 242 -25.46 17.06 -12.01
CA SER A 242 -26.71 16.66 -12.67
C SER A 242 -26.89 15.12 -12.76
N GLY A 243 -25.87 14.35 -12.33
CA GLY A 243 -25.84 12.90 -12.44
C GLY A 243 -25.40 12.38 -13.81
N GLN A 244 -24.95 13.28 -14.71
CA GLN A 244 -24.41 12.89 -16.01
C GLN A 244 -22.95 12.42 -15.86
N MET A 245 -22.62 11.28 -16.47
CA MET A 245 -21.25 10.77 -16.49
C MET A 245 -20.33 11.71 -17.29
N THR A 246 -19.19 12.09 -16.71
CA THR A 246 -18.19 13.00 -17.31
C THR A 246 -16.86 12.32 -17.58
N GLY A 247 -16.62 11.13 -17.01
CA GLY A 247 -15.38 10.40 -17.15
C GLY A 247 -15.28 9.25 -16.17
N ALA A 248 -14.06 8.83 -15.86
CA ALA A 248 -13.82 7.84 -14.82
C ALA A 248 -12.55 8.16 -14.03
N VAL A 249 -12.47 7.61 -12.82
CA VAL A 249 -11.30 7.62 -11.95
C VAL A 249 -10.77 6.21 -11.78
N ILE A 250 -9.46 6.06 -11.89
CA ILE A 250 -8.74 4.81 -11.66
C ILE A 250 -7.86 5.05 -10.45
N VAL A 251 -8.01 4.20 -9.45
CA VAL A 251 -7.16 4.18 -8.24
C VAL A 251 -6.41 2.86 -8.24
N PHE A 252 -5.10 2.90 -8.09
CA PHE A 252 -4.27 1.68 -8.05
C PHE A 252 -3.10 1.84 -7.08
N HIS A 253 -2.65 0.73 -6.52
CA HIS A 253 -1.53 0.70 -5.58
C HIS A 253 -0.63 -0.52 -5.82
N ASP A 254 0.63 -0.39 -5.41
CA ASP A 254 1.61 -1.48 -5.49
C ASP A 254 1.36 -2.50 -4.38
N VAL A 255 1.07 -3.74 -4.78
CA VAL A 255 0.87 -4.87 -3.87
C VAL A 255 2.07 -5.82 -3.83
N GLY A 256 3.16 -5.50 -4.50
CA GLY A 256 4.31 -6.39 -4.63
C GLY A 256 4.90 -6.80 -3.29
N VAL A 257 5.13 -5.85 -2.38
CA VAL A 257 5.63 -6.12 -1.02
C VAL A 257 4.63 -6.94 -0.20
N ALA A 258 3.35 -6.56 -0.24
CA ALA A 258 2.30 -7.25 0.51
C ALA A 258 2.12 -8.70 0.01
N ARG A 259 2.13 -8.91 -1.32
CA ARG A 259 2.10 -10.25 -1.94
C ARG A 259 3.31 -11.09 -1.57
N ALA A 260 4.52 -10.56 -1.72
CA ALA A 260 5.74 -11.26 -1.36
C ALA A 260 5.74 -11.66 0.12
N MET A 261 5.26 -10.77 1.00
CA MET A 261 5.14 -11.05 2.43
C MET A 261 4.08 -12.11 2.72
N SER A 262 2.92 -12.05 2.06
CA SER A 262 1.87 -13.07 2.17
C SER A 262 2.34 -14.44 1.70
N GLN A 263 3.01 -14.52 0.55
CA GLN A 263 3.62 -15.75 0.04
C GLN A 263 4.68 -16.29 1.00
N ARG A 264 5.52 -15.40 1.55
CA ARG A 264 6.53 -15.78 2.54
C ARG A 264 5.91 -16.30 3.82
N MET A 265 4.86 -15.64 4.33
CA MET A 265 4.10 -16.12 5.49
C MET A 265 3.47 -17.48 5.22
N SER A 266 2.83 -17.68 4.07
CA SER A 266 2.25 -18.96 3.67
C SER A 266 3.31 -20.06 3.59
N TYR A 267 4.46 -19.77 3.01
CA TYR A 267 5.59 -20.69 2.96
C TYR A 267 6.09 -21.05 4.36
N LEU A 268 6.32 -20.07 5.24
CA LEU A 268 6.77 -20.29 6.62
C LEU A 268 5.75 -21.05 7.48
N ALA A 269 4.45 -20.84 7.22
CA ALA A 269 3.40 -21.59 7.88
C ALA A 269 3.38 -23.09 7.51
N GLN A 270 3.94 -23.44 6.36
CA GLN A 270 3.91 -24.80 5.81
C GLN A 270 5.28 -25.51 5.84
N HIS A 271 6.37 -24.80 6.16
CA HIS A 271 7.73 -25.37 6.15
C HIS A 271 8.44 -25.16 7.47
N ASP A 272 9.32 -26.11 7.81
CA ASP A 272 10.22 -26.01 8.96
C ASP A 272 11.33 -25.00 8.69
N PHE A 273 11.52 -24.05 9.58
CA PHE A 273 12.47 -22.94 9.39
C PHE A 273 13.94 -23.39 9.32
N LEU A 274 14.30 -24.50 10.01
CA LEU A 274 15.67 -24.98 10.07
C LEU A 274 16.06 -25.78 8.83
N THR A 275 15.19 -26.70 8.42
CA THR A 275 15.46 -27.67 7.34
C THR A 275 14.85 -27.30 6.00
N GLN A 276 13.91 -26.35 5.99
CA GLN A 276 13.10 -25.94 4.83
C GLN A 276 12.22 -27.07 4.27
N LEU A 277 12.10 -28.17 4.97
CA LEU A 277 11.19 -29.26 4.63
C LEU A 277 9.75 -28.86 4.94
N PRO A 278 8.75 -29.48 4.30
CA PRO A 278 7.37 -29.50 4.76
C PRO A 278 7.29 -29.71 6.27
N ASN A 279 6.47 -28.90 6.96
CA ASN A 279 6.20 -29.09 8.37
C ASN A 279 5.03 -30.06 8.58
N ARG A 280 4.64 -30.26 9.84
CA ARG A 280 3.52 -31.13 10.23
C ARG A 280 2.20 -30.78 9.53
N MET A 281 1.93 -29.48 9.32
CA MET A 281 0.68 -29.03 8.71
C MET A 281 0.62 -29.41 7.22
N LEU A 282 1.68 -29.13 6.47
CA LEU A 282 1.76 -29.46 5.05
C LEU A 282 1.82 -30.99 4.82
N LEU A 283 2.49 -31.73 5.71
CA LEU A 283 2.48 -33.20 5.65
C LEU A 283 1.05 -33.76 5.81
N ASN A 284 0.30 -33.29 6.82
CA ASN A 284 -1.07 -33.76 7.06
C ASN A 284 -1.99 -33.49 5.86
N ASP A 285 -1.88 -32.33 5.23
CA ASP A 285 -2.64 -32.02 4.02
C ASP A 285 -2.29 -32.98 2.88
N ARG A 286 -1.00 -33.14 2.58
CA ARG A 286 -0.51 -34.06 1.55
C ARG A 286 -0.88 -35.52 1.82
N LEU A 287 -0.78 -35.97 3.05
CA LEU A 287 -1.13 -37.34 3.45
C LEU A 287 -2.65 -37.57 3.26
N THR A 288 -3.49 -36.63 3.66
CA THR A 288 -4.93 -36.70 3.47
C THR A 288 -5.29 -36.79 1.97
N GLN A 289 -4.66 -35.99 1.14
CA GLN A 289 -4.84 -36.00 -0.33
C GLN A 289 -4.34 -37.35 -0.92
N ALA A 290 -3.19 -37.82 -0.49
CA ALA A 290 -2.62 -39.09 -0.93
C ALA A 290 -3.51 -40.28 -0.56
N ILE A 291 -4.07 -40.34 0.68
CA ILE A 291 -5.04 -41.35 1.11
C ILE A 291 -6.29 -41.34 0.23
N ALA A 292 -6.86 -40.14 -0.04
CA ALA A 292 -8.04 -40.01 -0.89
C ALA A 292 -7.77 -40.51 -2.34
N SER A 293 -6.57 -40.23 -2.86
CA SER A 293 -6.11 -40.71 -4.16
C SER A 293 -5.90 -42.24 -4.16
N ALA A 294 -5.18 -42.76 -3.19
CA ALA A 294 -4.91 -44.20 -3.01
C ALA A 294 -6.21 -44.98 -2.88
N HIS A 295 -7.19 -44.49 -2.12
CA HIS A 295 -8.51 -45.09 -1.99
C HIS A 295 -9.24 -45.22 -3.35
N ARG A 296 -9.24 -44.11 -4.14
CA ARG A 296 -9.90 -44.05 -5.45
C ARG A 296 -9.27 -45.00 -6.47
N HIS A 297 -7.94 -45.09 -6.47
CA HIS A 297 -7.18 -45.89 -7.42
C HIS A 297 -6.80 -47.26 -6.95
N LYS A 298 -7.23 -47.66 -5.71
CA LYS A 298 -6.89 -48.95 -5.05
C LYS A 298 -5.38 -49.19 -4.99
N LYS A 299 -4.62 -48.13 -4.64
CA LYS A 299 -3.17 -48.16 -4.50
C LYS A 299 -2.78 -48.21 -3.03
N LEU A 300 -1.56 -48.63 -2.77
CA LEU A 300 -0.94 -48.55 -1.45
C LEU A 300 -0.13 -47.27 -1.34
N LEU A 301 -0.02 -46.73 -0.15
CA LEU A 301 0.97 -45.76 0.23
C LEU A 301 1.61 -46.14 1.56
N ALA A 302 2.77 -45.58 1.87
CA ALA A 302 3.45 -45.85 3.13
C ALA A 302 3.93 -44.56 3.81
N VAL A 303 3.92 -44.57 5.13
CA VAL A 303 4.50 -43.54 5.98
C VAL A 303 5.68 -44.13 6.74
N LEU A 304 6.84 -43.51 6.64
CA LEU A 304 8.02 -43.81 7.41
C LEU A 304 8.18 -42.71 8.47
N PHE A 305 8.05 -43.03 9.73
CA PHE A 305 8.32 -42.14 10.86
C PHE A 305 9.75 -42.38 11.36
N LEU A 306 10.55 -41.30 11.40
CA LEU A 306 11.98 -41.39 11.69
C LEU A 306 12.34 -40.50 12.86
N ASP A 307 13.34 -40.95 13.62
CA ASP A 307 13.90 -40.18 14.73
C ASP A 307 15.42 -40.37 14.77
N VAL A 308 16.15 -39.32 15.09
CA VAL A 308 17.62 -39.33 15.13
C VAL A 308 18.07 -39.94 16.45
N ASP A 309 18.73 -41.08 16.36
CA ASP A 309 19.20 -41.81 17.53
C ASP A 309 20.17 -40.96 18.37
N HIS A 310 19.92 -40.88 19.67
CA HIS A 310 20.76 -40.17 20.65
C HIS A 310 20.94 -38.65 20.36
N PHE A 311 19.99 -38.03 19.67
CA PHE A 311 20.11 -36.62 19.28
C PHE A 311 20.29 -35.66 20.48
N LYS A 312 19.60 -35.94 21.59
CA LYS A 312 19.80 -35.17 22.82
C LYS A 312 21.26 -35.21 23.29
N HIS A 313 21.91 -36.37 23.22
CA HIS A 313 23.31 -36.51 23.62
C HIS A 313 24.24 -35.71 22.68
N ILE A 314 23.93 -35.64 21.38
CA ILE A 314 24.66 -34.80 20.42
C ILE A 314 24.56 -33.33 20.86
N ASN A 315 23.35 -32.85 21.17
CA ASN A 315 23.14 -31.48 21.62
C ASN A 315 23.86 -31.19 22.95
N ASP A 316 23.75 -32.08 23.91
CA ASP A 316 24.31 -31.88 25.24
C ASP A 316 25.86 -31.90 25.20
N SER A 317 26.47 -32.66 24.30
CA SER A 317 27.93 -32.85 24.20
C SER A 317 28.59 -31.86 23.25
N LEU A 318 27.97 -31.50 22.10
CA LEU A 318 28.55 -30.72 21.00
C LEU A 318 27.82 -29.40 20.76
N GLY A 319 26.78 -29.12 21.54
CA GLY A 319 25.98 -27.89 21.44
C GLY A 319 24.89 -27.95 20.37
N HIS A 320 23.89 -27.05 20.52
CA HIS A 320 22.73 -26.98 19.62
C HIS A 320 23.11 -26.62 18.17
N GLY A 321 24.19 -25.85 17.95
CA GLY A 321 24.68 -25.53 16.60
C GLY A 321 25.05 -26.77 15.79
N THR A 322 25.75 -27.75 16.44
CA THR A 322 26.07 -29.04 15.83
C THR A 322 24.84 -29.89 15.58
N GLY A 323 23.87 -29.90 16.53
CA GLY A 323 22.57 -30.54 16.31
C GLY A 323 21.82 -30.00 15.11
N ASP A 324 21.79 -28.67 14.93
CA ASP A 324 21.20 -28.02 13.75
C ASP A 324 21.87 -28.43 12.44
N LEU A 325 23.19 -28.57 12.43
CA LEU A 325 23.95 -29.07 11.26
C LEU A 325 23.60 -30.52 10.93
N VAL A 326 23.46 -31.38 11.97
CA VAL A 326 23.02 -32.77 11.82
C VAL A 326 21.64 -32.81 11.19
N LEU A 327 20.66 -32.08 11.72
CA LEU A 327 19.28 -32.06 11.21
C LEU A 327 19.22 -31.55 9.75
N ARG A 328 19.94 -30.49 9.39
CA ARG A 328 20.02 -30.00 8.00
C ARG A 328 20.66 -31.03 7.06
N SER A 329 21.65 -31.76 7.56
CA SER A 329 22.35 -32.78 6.77
C SER A 329 21.48 -34.00 6.53
N ILE A 330 20.73 -34.46 7.56
CA ILE A 330 19.74 -35.50 7.43
C ILE A 330 18.64 -35.09 6.46
N ALA A 331 18.07 -33.89 6.61
CA ALA A 331 17.02 -33.37 5.72
C ALA A 331 17.43 -33.48 4.24
N ARG A 332 18.63 -32.99 3.90
CA ARG A 332 19.15 -33.07 2.54
C ARG A 332 19.30 -34.51 2.06
N ARG A 333 19.77 -35.42 2.91
CA ARG A 333 19.92 -36.85 2.56
C ARG A 333 18.57 -37.52 2.34
N LEU A 334 17.59 -37.29 3.21
CA LEU A 334 16.25 -37.85 3.08
C LEU A 334 15.62 -37.49 1.72
N VAL A 335 15.74 -36.20 1.28
CA VAL A 335 15.22 -35.77 -0.02
C VAL A 335 15.89 -36.56 -1.17
N THR A 336 17.18 -36.91 -1.09
CA THR A 336 17.85 -37.71 -2.13
C THR A 336 17.48 -39.18 -2.11
N CYS A 337 16.83 -39.66 -1.04
CA CYS A 337 16.42 -41.05 -0.92
C CYS A 337 15.07 -41.37 -1.55
N VAL A 338 14.26 -40.34 -1.83
CA VAL A 338 12.85 -40.46 -2.28
C VAL A 338 12.66 -39.85 -3.67
N ARG A 339 11.50 -40.08 -4.26
CA ARG A 339 11.11 -39.53 -5.55
C ARG A 339 10.52 -38.11 -5.35
N GLU A 340 10.42 -37.31 -6.41
CA GLU A 340 9.80 -35.99 -6.39
C GLU A 340 8.31 -36.04 -6.00
N SER A 341 7.62 -37.12 -6.33
CA SER A 341 6.23 -37.36 -5.92
C SER A 341 6.05 -37.64 -4.42
N ASP A 342 7.11 -38.03 -3.71
CA ASP A 342 7.09 -38.34 -2.30
C ASP A 342 7.30 -37.07 -1.46
N THR A 343 6.95 -37.11 -0.19
CA THR A 343 7.11 -35.97 0.71
C THR A 343 8.01 -36.32 1.88
N VAL A 344 9.06 -35.53 2.06
CA VAL A 344 9.88 -35.53 3.29
C VAL A 344 9.46 -34.37 4.15
N SER A 345 9.18 -34.58 5.42
CA SER A 345 8.71 -33.58 6.38
C SER A 345 9.50 -33.66 7.68
N ARG A 346 9.62 -32.54 8.40
CA ARG A 346 10.08 -32.50 9.78
C ARG A 346 8.93 -32.15 10.70
N GLN A 347 8.70 -32.99 11.75
CA GLN A 347 7.59 -32.79 12.69
C GLN A 347 7.94 -31.81 13.83
N GLY A 348 9.23 -31.72 14.14
CA GLY A 348 9.82 -30.93 15.22
C GLY A 348 10.95 -31.70 15.89
N GLY A 349 11.81 -31.03 16.65
CA GLY A 349 12.92 -31.74 17.32
C GLY A 349 13.79 -32.52 16.33
N ASP A 350 13.92 -33.82 16.59
CA ASP A 350 14.68 -34.80 15.82
C ASP A 350 13.80 -35.75 14.98
N GLU A 351 12.48 -35.44 14.86
CA GLU A 351 11.51 -36.30 14.19
C GLU A 351 11.30 -35.87 12.72
N PHE A 352 11.40 -36.83 11.83
CA PHE A 352 11.09 -36.68 10.39
C PHE A 352 10.02 -37.67 9.97
N VAL A 353 9.27 -37.35 8.95
CA VAL A 353 8.32 -38.25 8.30
C VAL A 353 8.53 -38.25 6.80
N VAL A 354 8.57 -39.44 6.21
CA VAL A 354 8.57 -39.62 4.76
C VAL A 354 7.24 -40.25 4.36
N LEU A 355 6.51 -39.56 3.47
CA LEU A 355 5.32 -40.09 2.83
C LEU A 355 5.70 -40.60 1.42
N LEU A 356 5.58 -41.89 1.22
CA LEU A 356 5.66 -42.53 -0.08
C LEU A 356 4.24 -42.58 -0.67
N SER A 357 3.97 -41.66 -1.59
CA SER A 357 2.61 -41.36 -2.10
C SER A 357 1.99 -42.56 -2.87
N GLU A 358 2.82 -43.46 -3.40
CA GLU A 358 2.40 -44.68 -4.07
C GLU A 358 3.49 -45.74 -3.93
N VAL A 359 3.14 -46.92 -3.41
CA VAL A 359 3.98 -48.10 -3.38
C VAL A 359 3.27 -49.27 -4.02
N ALA A 360 4.00 -50.15 -4.73
CA ALA A 360 3.40 -51.33 -5.32
C ALA A 360 3.17 -52.43 -4.31
N ARG A 361 4.07 -52.56 -3.32
CA ARG A 361 4.06 -53.53 -2.26
C ARG A 361 4.63 -52.92 -0.98
N ALA A 362 4.32 -53.53 0.19
CA ALA A 362 4.85 -53.05 1.46
C ALA A 362 6.39 -53.09 1.53
N GLU A 363 7.01 -54.09 0.85
CA GLU A 363 8.47 -54.25 0.80
C GLU A 363 9.17 -53.06 0.14
N ASP A 364 8.49 -52.28 -0.73
CA ASP A 364 9.04 -51.10 -1.34
C ASP A 364 9.30 -50.00 -0.29
N ALA A 365 8.48 -49.95 0.79
CA ALA A 365 8.71 -49.05 1.91
C ALA A 365 9.93 -49.50 2.75
N ALA A 366 10.14 -50.79 2.96
CA ALA A 366 11.34 -51.33 3.61
C ALA A 366 12.60 -50.98 2.81
N PHE A 367 12.57 -51.14 1.49
CA PHE A 367 13.69 -50.77 0.65
C PHE A 367 14.04 -49.27 0.76
N THR A 368 13.03 -48.41 0.83
CA THR A 368 13.26 -46.98 1.06
C THR A 368 13.82 -46.69 2.45
N ALA A 369 13.32 -47.40 3.49
CA ALA A 369 13.85 -47.30 4.84
C ALA A 369 15.32 -47.71 4.91
N ASP A 370 15.70 -48.82 4.29
CA ASP A 370 17.08 -49.30 4.23
C ASP A 370 18.00 -48.31 3.52
N LYS A 371 17.51 -47.73 2.41
CA LYS A 371 18.24 -46.66 1.70
C LYS A 371 18.47 -45.44 2.57
N VAL A 372 17.48 -45.03 3.37
CA VAL A 372 17.56 -43.94 4.33
C VAL A 372 18.57 -44.25 5.43
N LEU A 373 18.47 -45.44 6.07
CA LEU A 373 19.40 -45.88 7.11
C LEU A 373 20.84 -45.84 6.61
N ALA A 374 21.09 -46.42 5.44
CA ALA A 374 22.41 -46.43 4.82
C ALA A 374 22.90 -45.03 4.43
N ALA A 375 22.02 -44.13 3.97
CA ALA A 375 22.36 -42.79 3.60
C ALA A 375 22.71 -41.92 4.82
N VAL A 376 21.99 -42.06 5.93
CA VAL A 376 22.24 -41.32 7.17
C VAL A 376 23.50 -41.84 7.87
N SER A 377 23.72 -43.19 7.96
CA SER A 377 24.92 -43.74 8.59
C SER A 377 26.24 -43.34 7.89
N ARG A 378 26.17 -42.94 6.63
CA ARG A 378 27.30 -42.41 5.85
C ARG A 378 27.46 -40.90 5.95
N LEU A 379 26.70 -40.23 6.81
CA LEU A 379 26.87 -38.77 7.02
C LEU A 379 28.17 -38.52 7.80
N HIS A 380 29.04 -37.70 7.23
CA HIS A 380 30.22 -37.16 7.87
C HIS A 380 30.12 -35.67 7.94
N LEU A 381 30.18 -35.12 9.13
CA LEU A 381 30.30 -33.68 9.31
C LEU A 381 31.78 -33.29 9.26
N ILE A 382 32.12 -32.25 8.49
CA ILE A 382 33.51 -31.80 8.32
C ILE A 382 34.10 -31.40 9.68
N GLU A 383 33.34 -30.78 10.54
CA GLU A 383 33.77 -30.32 11.87
C GLU A 383 33.84 -31.41 12.89
N HIS A 384 33.14 -32.57 12.70
CA HIS A 384 33.08 -33.71 13.59
C HIS A 384 33.12 -35.02 12.81
N PRO A 385 34.29 -35.40 12.24
CA PRO A 385 34.41 -36.58 11.36
C PRO A 385 34.15 -37.90 12.07
N ASP A 386 34.30 -37.96 13.39
CA ASP A 386 34.11 -39.16 14.19
C ASP A 386 32.65 -39.33 14.72
N LEU A 387 31.77 -38.36 14.40
CA LEU A 387 30.38 -38.43 14.84
C LEU A 387 29.59 -39.42 13.99
N HIS A 388 29.21 -40.54 14.60
CA HIS A 388 28.32 -41.52 13.98
C HIS A 388 26.87 -41.17 14.22
N ILE A 389 26.14 -40.88 13.13
CA ILE A 389 24.72 -40.52 13.18
C ILE A 389 23.91 -41.69 12.63
N THR A 390 22.92 -42.12 13.39
CA THR A 390 21.95 -43.10 12.97
C THR A 390 20.52 -42.63 13.19
N VAL A 391 19.58 -43.27 12.53
CA VAL A 391 18.14 -43.03 12.70
C VAL A 391 17.42 -44.34 12.91
N SER A 392 16.34 -44.34 13.65
CA SER A 392 15.39 -45.46 13.75
C SER A 392 14.16 -45.14 12.93
N VAL A 393 13.52 -46.12 12.31
CA VAL A 393 12.40 -45.93 11.38
C VAL A 393 11.22 -46.83 11.76
N GLY A 394 10.03 -46.27 11.87
CA GLY A 394 8.77 -47.00 11.95
C GLY A 394 7.97 -46.88 10.67
N ILE A 395 7.40 -47.95 10.17
CA ILE A 395 6.69 -48.01 8.89
C ILE A 395 5.23 -48.37 9.11
N GLY A 396 4.32 -47.57 8.56
CA GLY A 396 2.89 -47.84 8.45
C GLY A 396 2.44 -47.84 7.00
N VAL A 397 1.64 -48.82 6.60
CA VAL A 397 1.17 -49.02 5.23
C VAL A 397 -0.34 -48.86 5.15
N TYR A 398 -0.82 -47.98 4.30
CA TYR A 398 -2.24 -47.82 3.99
C TYR A 398 -2.69 -48.87 2.97
N PRO A 399 -3.88 -49.47 3.12
CA PRO A 399 -4.90 -49.23 4.16
C PRO A 399 -4.77 -50.12 5.39
N ALA A 400 -3.83 -51.07 5.40
CA ALA A 400 -3.71 -52.10 6.43
C ALA A 400 -3.51 -51.55 7.84
N ASP A 401 -2.61 -50.55 7.95
CA ASP A 401 -2.19 -49.99 9.24
C ASP A 401 -2.92 -48.68 9.63
N GLY A 402 -3.87 -48.22 8.82
CA GLY A 402 -4.69 -47.05 9.13
C GLY A 402 -5.53 -46.60 7.93
N ALA A 403 -6.78 -46.24 8.20
CA ALA A 403 -7.71 -45.75 7.18
C ALA A 403 -7.64 -44.24 7.00
N ASP A 404 -7.03 -43.52 7.93
CA ASP A 404 -6.90 -42.05 7.95
C ASP A 404 -5.47 -41.65 8.33
N ALA A 405 -5.15 -40.37 8.11
CA ALA A 405 -3.81 -39.84 8.33
C ALA A 405 -3.33 -39.94 9.78
N GLU A 406 -4.22 -39.67 10.73
CA GLU A 406 -3.87 -39.67 12.15
C GLU A 406 -3.56 -41.08 12.62
N THR A 407 -4.39 -42.06 12.24
CA THR A 407 -4.20 -43.49 12.60
C THR A 407 -2.92 -44.04 12.01
N LEU A 408 -2.65 -43.70 10.71
CA LEU A 408 -1.47 -44.21 10.02
C LEU A 408 -0.16 -43.63 10.62
N LEU A 409 -0.11 -42.31 10.88
CA LEU A 409 1.02 -41.66 11.54
C LEU A 409 1.27 -42.24 12.96
N ARG A 410 0.22 -42.39 13.75
CA ARG A 410 0.30 -42.94 15.10
C ARG A 410 0.83 -44.39 15.08
N ASN A 411 0.43 -45.19 14.12
CA ASN A 411 0.88 -46.61 14.03
C ASN A 411 2.34 -46.66 13.53
N ALA A 412 2.76 -45.80 12.62
CA ALA A 412 4.15 -45.66 12.23
C ALA A 412 5.04 -45.22 13.41
N ASP A 413 4.57 -44.30 14.27
CA ASP A 413 5.28 -43.89 15.49
C ASP A 413 5.40 -45.04 16.50
N LEU A 414 4.36 -45.87 16.68
CA LEU A 414 4.44 -47.07 17.50
C LEU A 414 5.49 -48.06 16.99
N ALA A 415 5.60 -48.26 15.68
CA ALA A 415 6.63 -49.03 15.04
C ALA A 415 8.04 -48.48 15.26
N LEU A 416 8.18 -47.13 15.24
CA LEU A 416 9.42 -46.45 15.56
C LEU A 416 9.88 -46.69 16.98
N LEU A 417 8.96 -46.62 17.96
CA LEU A 417 9.28 -46.95 19.35
C LEU A 417 9.80 -48.40 19.48
N HIS A 418 9.23 -49.33 18.70
CA HIS A 418 9.67 -50.68 18.64
C HIS A 418 11.07 -50.84 18.02
N ALA A 419 11.36 -50.08 16.94
CA ALA A 419 12.70 -50.03 16.33
C ALA A 419 13.77 -49.55 17.34
N LYS A 420 13.45 -48.50 18.11
CA LYS A 420 14.32 -48.00 19.18
C LYS A 420 14.59 -49.04 20.28
N ALA A 421 13.57 -49.81 20.67
CA ALA A 421 13.68 -50.84 21.67
C ALA A 421 14.50 -52.06 21.19
N HIS A 422 14.54 -52.32 19.88
CA HIS A 422 15.26 -53.44 19.26
C HIS A 422 16.64 -53.06 18.75
N GLY A 423 17.32 -52.16 19.41
CA GLY A 423 18.75 -51.88 19.18
C GLY A 423 19.03 -50.62 18.34
N ARG A 424 18.02 -49.85 17.96
CA ARG A 424 18.13 -48.64 17.11
C ARG A 424 18.77 -48.93 15.73
N SER A 425 18.95 -47.90 14.93
CA SER A 425 19.58 -48.01 13.58
C SER A 425 18.95 -49.12 12.72
N ASN A 426 17.64 -49.32 12.83
CA ASN A 426 16.85 -50.29 12.09
C ASN A 426 15.47 -49.75 11.73
N HIS A 427 14.75 -50.49 10.90
CA HIS A 427 13.34 -50.20 10.63
C HIS A 427 12.42 -51.29 11.14
N GLN A 428 11.20 -50.96 11.49
CA GLN A 428 10.14 -51.91 11.87
C GLN A 428 8.84 -51.55 11.21
N PHE A 429 8.11 -52.54 10.71
CA PHE A 429 6.72 -52.36 10.30
C PHE A 429 5.81 -52.34 11.52
N PHE A 430 4.72 -51.60 11.42
CA PHE A 430 3.67 -51.65 12.42
C PHE A 430 3.04 -53.07 12.48
N GLU A 431 2.88 -53.60 13.68
CA GLU A 431 2.11 -54.80 13.96
C GLU A 431 1.06 -54.49 15.04
N PRO A 432 -0.19 -55.02 14.91
CA PRO A 432 -1.28 -54.69 15.85
C PRO A 432 -0.97 -54.94 17.33
N ASP A 433 -0.17 -55.95 17.64
CA ASP A 433 0.24 -56.33 19.02
C ASP A 433 1.24 -55.31 19.64
N MET A 434 1.87 -54.47 18.85
CA MET A 434 2.70 -53.37 19.34
C MET A 434 1.91 -52.36 20.18
N ARG A 435 0.61 -52.22 19.97
CA ARG A 435 -0.27 -51.35 20.80
C ARG A 435 -0.34 -51.87 22.24
N GLU A 436 -0.52 -53.17 22.41
CA GLU A 436 -0.63 -53.80 23.74
C GLU A 436 0.71 -53.78 24.47
N ARG A 437 1.80 -54.11 23.77
CA ARG A 437 3.16 -54.11 24.32
C ARG A 437 3.58 -52.73 24.81
N ASN A 438 3.30 -51.67 24.07
CA ASN A 438 3.61 -50.29 24.49
C ASN A 438 2.76 -49.80 25.66
N ALA A 439 1.50 -50.21 25.77
CA ALA A 439 0.66 -49.91 26.92
C ALA A 439 1.23 -50.57 28.22
N LEU A 440 1.77 -51.78 28.12
CA LEU A 440 2.43 -52.47 29.23
C LEU A 440 3.75 -51.80 29.67
N ILE A 441 4.55 -51.31 28.71
CA ILE A 441 5.80 -50.60 29.00
C ILE A 441 5.52 -49.25 29.69
N ALA A 442 4.56 -48.46 29.19
CA ALA A 442 4.14 -47.19 29.80
C ALA A 442 3.58 -47.38 31.23
N THR A 443 2.88 -48.49 31.48
CA THR A 443 2.34 -48.81 32.80
C THR A 443 3.45 -49.22 33.79
N ARG A 444 4.50 -49.92 33.33
CA ARG A 444 5.68 -50.27 34.14
C ARG A 444 6.52 -49.04 34.51
N GLN A 445 6.72 -48.09 33.59
CA GLN A 445 7.48 -46.86 33.87
C GLN A 445 6.76 -45.94 34.88
N ARG A 446 5.42 -45.89 34.86
CA ARG A 446 4.63 -45.14 35.86
C ARG A 446 4.61 -45.79 37.24
N ARG A 447 4.98 -47.06 37.37
CA ARG A 447 5.06 -47.77 38.67
C ARG A 447 6.47 -47.75 39.28
N SER A 448 7.48 -47.30 38.52
CA SER A 448 8.90 -47.28 38.92
C SER A 448 9.44 -45.85 39.15
N GLY A 449 8.66 -44.81 38.97
CA GLY A 449 8.96 -43.41 39.31
C GLY A 449 7.93 -42.89 40.33
#